data_91c3f8f1c567af7774a85865f0b369c8
#
_entry.id   91c3f8f1c567af7774a85865f0b369c8
#
_cell.length_a   1.000
_cell.length_b   1.000
_cell.length_c   1.000
_cell.angle_alpha   90.00
_cell.angle_beta   90.00
_cell.angle_gamma   90.00
#
_symmetry.space_group_name_H-M   'P 1'
#
loop_
_entity.id
_entity.type
_entity.pdbx_description
1 polymer ?
#
loop_
_entity_poly.entity_id
_entity_poly.type
_entity_poly.pdbx_seq_one_letter_code
_entity_poly.pdbx_strand_id
1 'polypeptide(L)'
;MLVIFYLGDGCLHCIEQLKAFSPVTQDFEAAGISLVAISLDTAEGLNKSLTTSGIEGGYPFPLLSDRSMKIFKAYRAFDDFENMPLHGTFLIDEEGMIRWQDISYQPFEDTAFLLKEAQRLLNQTKAPILAKEGEG
;
A
#
# COMPACT_ATOMS: atom_id res chain seq x y z
N MET A 1 8.68 0.63 3.32
CA MET A 1 7.77 -0.23 2.56
C MET A 1 6.38 0.39 2.48
N LEU A 2 5.78 0.33 1.34
CA LEU A 2 4.40 0.80 1.17
C LEU A 2 3.50 -0.41 0.99
N VAL A 3 2.52 -0.54 1.88
CA VAL A 3 1.59 -1.67 1.87
C VAL A 3 0.23 -1.17 1.40
N ILE A 4 -0.31 -1.82 0.38
CA ILE A 4 -1.59 -1.44 -0.21
C ILE A 4 -2.60 -2.56 0.04
N PHE A 5 -3.64 -2.26 0.81
CA PHE A 5 -4.75 -3.19 1.04
C PHE A 5 -5.85 -2.88 0.05
N TYR A 6 -6.22 -3.85 -0.77
CA TYR A 6 -7.29 -3.67 -1.74
C TYR A 6 -8.26 -4.85 -1.66
N LEU A 7 -9.46 -4.67 -2.22
CA LEU A 7 -10.51 -5.66 -2.00
C LEU A 7 -10.38 -6.93 -2.84
N GLY A 8 -9.76 -6.82 -4.01
CA GLY A 8 -9.48 -8.02 -4.80
C GLY A 8 -10.03 -7.99 -6.21
N ASP A 9 -10.03 -9.17 -6.83
CA ASP A 9 -10.50 -9.34 -8.18
C ASP A 9 -11.95 -8.90 -8.32
N GLY A 10 -12.26 -8.22 -9.42
CA GLY A 10 -13.60 -7.70 -9.64
C GLY A 10 -13.85 -6.29 -9.12
N CYS A 11 -12.90 -5.73 -8.38
CA CYS A 11 -13.00 -4.38 -7.87
C CYS A 11 -12.33 -3.42 -8.85
N LEU A 12 -13.13 -2.68 -9.63
CA LEU A 12 -12.59 -1.79 -10.65
C LEU A 12 -11.70 -0.70 -10.09
N HIS A 13 -12.10 -0.09 -8.98
CA HIS A 13 -11.31 0.98 -8.37
C HIS A 13 -9.99 0.44 -7.82
N CYS A 14 -9.99 -0.79 -7.34
CA CYS A 14 -8.77 -1.43 -6.86
C CYS A 14 -7.79 -1.65 -8.00
N ILE A 15 -8.31 -2.10 -9.14
CA ILE A 15 -7.49 -2.33 -10.33
C ILE A 15 -6.89 -1.01 -10.79
N GLU A 16 -7.67 0.06 -10.78
CA GLU A 16 -7.19 1.38 -11.15
C GLU A 16 -6.08 1.85 -10.22
N GLN A 17 -6.23 1.59 -8.92
CA GLN A 17 -5.19 1.94 -7.96
C GLN A 17 -3.90 1.21 -8.25
N LEU A 18 -3.97 -0.10 -8.44
CA LEU A 18 -2.77 -0.90 -8.73
C LEU A 18 -2.11 -0.46 -10.02
N LYS A 19 -2.91 -0.11 -11.03
CA LYS A 19 -2.38 0.39 -12.29
C LYS A 19 -1.74 1.75 -12.13
N ALA A 20 -2.26 2.59 -11.23
CA ALA A 20 -1.68 3.90 -10.96
C ALA A 20 -0.30 3.77 -10.33
N PHE A 21 -0.11 2.77 -9.47
CA PHE A 21 1.19 2.56 -8.81
C PHE A 21 2.19 1.85 -9.71
N SER A 22 1.73 1.07 -10.69
CA SER A 22 2.63 0.26 -11.51
C SER A 22 3.70 1.07 -12.22
N PRO A 23 3.38 2.16 -12.95
CA PRO A 23 4.42 2.90 -13.67
C PRO A 23 5.36 3.67 -12.77
N VAL A 24 5.00 3.91 -11.51
CA VAL A 24 5.85 4.65 -10.59
C VAL A 24 6.56 3.76 -9.58
N THR A 25 6.43 2.44 -9.72
CA THR A 25 7.07 1.50 -8.80
C THR A 25 8.57 1.71 -8.74
N GLN A 26 9.22 1.95 -9.89
CA GLN A 26 10.65 2.18 -9.92
C GLN A 26 11.03 3.46 -9.19
N ASP A 27 10.18 4.48 -9.25
CA ASP A 27 10.44 5.72 -8.55
C ASP A 27 10.42 5.50 -7.03
N PHE A 28 9.48 4.69 -6.56
CA PHE A 28 9.44 4.34 -5.14
C PHE A 28 10.68 3.52 -4.76
N GLU A 29 11.05 2.55 -5.58
CA GLU A 29 12.22 1.73 -5.29
C GLU A 29 13.50 2.54 -5.29
N ALA A 30 13.61 3.50 -6.19
CA ALA A 30 14.76 4.41 -6.21
C ALA A 30 14.85 5.24 -4.93
N ALA A 31 13.70 5.47 -4.28
CA ALA A 31 13.65 6.18 -3.01
C ALA A 31 13.82 5.23 -1.81
N GLY A 32 14.07 3.94 -2.07
CA GLY A 32 14.24 2.96 -1.02
C GLY A 32 12.93 2.40 -0.48
N ILE A 33 11.85 2.53 -1.23
CA ILE A 33 10.52 2.10 -0.80
C ILE A 33 10.04 0.94 -1.66
N SER A 34 9.85 -0.22 -1.03
CA SER A 34 9.28 -1.39 -1.71
C SER A 34 7.76 -1.34 -1.61
N LEU A 35 7.09 -1.82 -2.64
CA LEU A 35 5.64 -1.88 -2.66
C LEU A 35 5.17 -3.32 -2.50
N VAL A 36 4.05 -3.52 -1.80
CA VAL A 36 3.38 -4.81 -1.70
C VAL A 36 1.89 -4.56 -1.62
N ALA A 37 1.11 -5.40 -2.29
CA ALA A 37 -0.35 -5.28 -2.26
C ALA A 37 -0.95 -6.52 -1.63
N ILE A 38 -1.96 -6.33 -0.79
CA ILE A 38 -2.61 -7.41 -0.05
C ILE A 38 -4.11 -7.35 -0.29
N SER A 39 -4.70 -8.48 -0.66
CA SER A 39 -6.13 -8.54 -0.92
C SER A 39 -6.79 -9.71 -0.22
N LEU A 40 -8.10 -9.81 -0.39
CA LEU A 40 -8.87 -10.93 0.14
C LEU A 40 -8.95 -12.10 -0.86
N ASP A 41 -8.29 -11.97 -2.01
CA ASP A 41 -8.34 -12.99 -3.03
C ASP A 41 -7.74 -14.32 -2.58
N THR A 42 -8.21 -15.40 -3.19
CA THR A 42 -7.52 -16.67 -3.11
C THR A 42 -6.31 -16.61 -4.04
N ALA A 43 -5.45 -17.63 -3.96
CA ALA A 43 -4.32 -17.73 -4.89
C ALA A 43 -4.81 -17.72 -6.34
N GLU A 44 -5.95 -18.37 -6.58
CA GLU A 44 -6.56 -18.39 -7.91
C GLU A 44 -7.02 -16.99 -8.32
N GLY A 45 -7.64 -16.26 -7.40
CA GLY A 45 -8.07 -14.90 -7.65
C GLY A 45 -6.91 -13.97 -7.94
N LEU A 46 -5.78 -14.16 -7.27
CA LEU A 46 -4.59 -13.38 -7.53
C LEU A 46 -4.06 -13.62 -8.94
N ASN A 47 -4.04 -14.89 -9.37
CA ASN A 47 -3.63 -15.22 -10.73
C ASN A 47 -4.56 -14.59 -11.75
N LYS A 48 -5.84 -14.58 -11.47
CA LYS A 48 -6.82 -13.97 -12.35
C LYS A 48 -6.59 -12.46 -12.45
N SER A 49 -6.27 -11.81 -11.33
CA SER A 49 -5.95 -10.39 -11.33
C SER A 49 -4.75 -10.09 -12.21
N LEU A 50 -3.72 -10.93 -12.14
CA LEU A 50 -2.55 -10.75 -12.98
C LEU A 50 -2.89 -10.86 -14.46
N THR A 51 -3.78 -11.79 -14.80
CA THR A 51 -4.18 -12.02 -16.19
C THR A 51 -5.02 -10.85 -16.72
N THR A 52 -5.92 -10.32 -15.88
CA THR A 52 -6.87 -9.30 -16.33
C THR A 52 -6.33 -7.88 -16.17
N SER A 53 -5.14 -7.72 -15.59
CA SER A 53 -4.58 -6.39 -15.37
C SER A 53 -4.28 -5.64 -16.65
N GLY A 54 -4.01 -6.34 -17.73
CA GLY A 54 -3.61 -5.73 -18.98
C GLY A 54 -2.17 -5.24 -18.97
N ILE A 55 -1.43 -5.55 -17.92
CA ILE A 55 -0.02 -5.17 -17.78
C ILE A 55 0.84 -6.37 -18.15
N GLU A 56 1.73 -6.20 -19.10
CA GLU A 56 2.60 -7.28 -19.53
C GLU A 56 3.49 -7.70 -18.37
N GLY A 57 3.50 -9.00 -18.08
CA GLY A 57 4.25 -9.54 -16.97
C GLY A 57 3.59 -9.35 -15.62
N GLY A 58 2.39 -8.77 -15.58
CA GLY A 58 1.65 -8.53 -14.35
C GLY A 58 2.11 -7.26 -13.66
N TYR A 59 1.75 -7.12 -12.39
CA TYR A 59 2.14 -5.95 -11.61
C TYR A 59 3.60 -6.05 -11.20
N PRO A 60 4.33 -4.92 -11.15
CA PRO A 60 5.75 -4.93 -10.79
C PRO A 60 6.01 -5.03 -9.29
N PHE A 61 5.03 -5.41 -8.49
CA PHE A 61 5.17 -5.62 -7.06
C PHE A 61 4.37 -6.86 -6.66
N PRO A 62 4.73 -7.48 -5.53
CA PRO A 62 4.05 -8.70 -5.08
C PRO A 62 2.58 -8.46 -4.71
N LEU A 63 1.74 -9.44 -5.04
CA LEU A 63 0.35 -9.47 -4.61
C LEU A 63 0.22 -10.62 -3.62
N LEU A 64 -0.27 -10.32 -2.42
CA LEU A 64 -0.40 -11.30 -1.36
C LEU A 64 -1.87 -11.50 -1.00
N SER A 65 -2.16 -12.65 -0.41
CA SER A 65 -3.52 -13.02 -0.02
C SER A 65 -3.68 -12.94 1.49
N ASP A 66 -4.75 -12.29 1.95
CA ASP A 66 -5.16 -12.30 3.36
C ASP A 66 -6.61 -12.72 3.45
N ARG A 67 -6.88 -13.93 3.00
CA ARG A 67 -8.25 -14.41 2.88
C ARG A 67 -9.00 -14.45 4.21
N SER A 68 -8.28 -14.68 5.31
CA SER A 68 -8.88 -14.69 6.64
C SER A 68 -9.14 -13.31 7.21
N MET A 69 -8.66 -12.27 6.54
CA MET A 69 -8.76 -10.88 6.97
C MET A 69 -7.99 -10.56 8.24
N LYS A 70 -7.10 -11.44 8.67
CA LYS A 70 -6.31 -11.20 9.88
C LYS A 70 -5.42 -9.98 9.75
N ILE A 71 -4.78 -9.83 8.60
CA ILE A 71 -3.86 -8.71 8.39
C ILE A 71 -4.65 -7.42 8.19
N PHE A 72 -5.75 -7.49 7.44
CA PHE A 72 -6.65 -6.35 7.29
C PHE A 72 -7.09 -5.82 8.65
N LYS A 73 -7.50 -6.72 9.54
CA LYS A 73 -7.96 -6.32 10.87
C LYS A 73 -6.82 -5.82 11.75
N ALA A 74 -5.66 -6.44 11.63
CA ALA A 74 -4.50 -6.03 12.42
C ALA A 74 -4.08 -4.61 12.09
N TYR A 75 -4.19 -4.22 10.83
CA TYR A 75 -3.87 -2.87 10.38
C TYR A 75 -5.06 -1.92 10.48
N ARG A 76 -6.20 -2.43 10.92
CA ARG A 76 -7.45 -1.67 11.04
C ARG A 76 -8.00 -1.19 9.70
N ALA A 77 -7.63 -1.85 8.62
CA ALA A 77 -8.23 -1.63 7.31
C ALA A 77 -9.54 -2.41 7.25
N PHE A 78 -10.38 -2.21 8.26
CA PHE A 78 -11.59 -2.97 8.45
C PHE A 78 -12.60 -2.13 9.22
N ASP A 79 -13.84 -2.11 8.74
CA ASP A 79 -14.92 -1.38 9.38
C ASP A 79 -15.66 -2.33 10.33
N ASP A 80 -15.41 -2.19 11.63
CA ASP A 80 -16.02 -3.05 12.63
C ASP A 80 -17.53 -2.87 12.72
N PHE A 81 -18.01 -1.69 12.39
CA PHE A 81 -19.43 -1.39 12.46
C PHE A 81 -20.20 -2.06 11.33
N GLU A 82 -19.70 -1.89 10.09
CA GLU A 82 -20.31 -2.50 8.92
C GLU A 82 -19.81 -3.92 8.70
N ASN A 83 -18.80 -4.33 9.43
CA ASN A 83 -18.19 -5.66 9.35
C ASN A 83 -17.70 -5.96 7.94
N MET A 84 -16.90 -5.05 7.39
CA MET A 84 -16.39 -5.19 6.03
C MET A 84 -14.99 -4.62 5.90
N PRO A 85 -14.20 -5.14 4.94
CA PRO A 85 -12.85 -4.64 4.71
C PRO A 85 -12.87 -3.27 4.05
N LEU A 86 -11.80 -2.52 4.28
CA LEU A 86 -11.63 -1.18 3.71
C LEU A 86 -10.36 -1.13 2.89
N HIS A 87 -10.25 -0.11 2.04
CA HIS A 87 -9.00 0.19 1.37
C HIS A 87 -8.04 0.80 2.37
N GLY A 88 -6.79 0.38 2.32
CA GLY A 88 -5.78 0.93 3.20
C GLY A 88 -4.45 1.07 2.49
N THR A 89 -3.75 2.17 2.77
CA THR A 89 -2.41 2.39 2.24
C THR A 89 -1.55 2.85 3.41
N PHE A 90 -0.45 2.13 3.63
CA PHE A 90 0.40 2.35 4.80
C PHE A 90 1.86 2.48 4.41
N LEU A 91 2.52 3.53 4.93
CA LEU A 91 3.96 3.66 4.77
C LEU A 91 4.62 3.18 6.05
N ILE A 92 5.50 2.18 5.93
CA ILE A 92 6.18 1.57 7.07
C ILE A 92 7.68 1.80 6.92
N ASP A 93 8.33 2.29 7.98
CA ASP A 93 9.76 2.57 7.94
C ASP A 93 10.59 1.32 8.24
N GLU A 94 11.91 1.49 8.27
CA GLU A 94 12.83 0.36 8.46
C GLU A 94 12.68 -0.31 9.81
N GLU A 95 12.12 0.39 10.79
CA GLU A 95 11.92 -0.14 12.11
C GLU A 95 10.55 -0.77 12.30
N GLY A 96 9.74 -0.81 11.23
CA GLY A 96 8.43 -1.41 11.30
C GLY A 96 7.35 -0.48 11.81
N MET A 97 7.64 0.81 11.90
CA MET A 97 6.68 1.79 12.40
C MET A 97 5.89 2.40 11.24
N ILE A 98 4.59 2.57 11.46
CA ILE A 98 3.74 3.21 10.45
C ILE A 98 3.97 4.72 10.50
N ARG A 99 4.39 5.27 9.35
CA ARG A 99 4.70 6.70 9.26
C ARG A 99 3.61 7.49 8.57
N TRP A 100 2.76 6.82 7.82
CA TRP A 100 1.65 7.47 7.12
C TRP A 100 0.60 6.42 6.82
N GLN A 101 -0.65 6.80 6.82
CA GLN A 101 -1.71 5.88 6.47
C GLN A 101 -2.94 6.60 5.93
N ASP A 102 -3.66 5.89 5.08
CA ASP A 102 -4.96 6.30 4.60
C ASP A 102 -5.87 5.07 4.61
N ILE A 103 -6.94 5.12 5.36
CA ILE A 103 -7.92 4.04 5.43
C ILE A 103 -9.27 4.64 5.06
N SER A 104 -9.89 4.11 4.00
CA SER A 104 -11.16 4.66 3.56
C SER A 104 -11.92 3.68 2.68
N TYR A 105 -13.14 4.05 2.30
CA TYR A 105 -13.92 3.26 1.37
C TYR A 105 -13.43 3.41 -0.07
N GLN A 106 -12.57 4.39 -0.33
CA GLN A 106 -12.02 4.64 -1.67
C GLN A 106 -10.54 4.35 -1.67
N PRO A 107 -9.99 3.80 -2.76
CA PRO A 107 -8.54 3.58 -2.83
C PRO A 107 -7.80 4.91 -3.01
N PHE A 108 -6.62 5.00 -2.40
CA PHE A 108 -5.78 6.18 -2.55
C PHE A 108 -4.99 6.07 -3.85
N GLU A 109 -5.11 7.04 -4.74
CA GLU A 109 -4.51 6.97 -6.06
C GLU A 109 -3.55 8.10 -6.40
N ASP A 110 -3.36 9.07 -5.51
CA ASP A 110 -2.44 10.18 -5.77
C ASP A 110 -1.00 9.74 -5.50
N THR A 111 -0.44 9.02 -6.46
CA THR A 111 0.88 8.43 -6.30
C THR A 111 1.99 9.48 -6.22
N ALA A 112 1.85 10.58 -6.94
CA ALA A 112 2.86 11.64 -6.93
C ALA A 112 2.95 12.28 -5.55
N PHE A 113 1.81 12.58 -4.94
CA PHE A 113 1.78 13.11 -3.59
C PHE A 113 2.40 12.12 -2.62
N LEU A 114 2.03 10.86 -2.75
CA LEU A 114 2.48 9.84 -1.82
C LEU A 114 3.97 9.61 -1.89
N LEU A 115 4.55 9.62 -3.09
CA LEU A 115 5.98 9.47 -3.24
C LEU A 115 6.72 10.61 -2.55
N LYS A 116 6.26 11.83 -2.77
CA LYS A 116 6.88 13.02 -2.18
C LYS A 116 6.74 13.00 -0.66
N GLU A 117 5.57 12.65 -0.17
CA GLU A 117 5.32 12.61 1.27
C GLU A 117 6.11 11.48 1.93
N ALA A 118 6.21 10.33 1.26
CA ALA A 118 6.98 9.22 1.78
C ALA A 118 8.46 9.58 1.90
N GLN A 119 9.00 10.23 0.89
CA GLN A 119 10.39 10.68 0.94
C GLN A 119 10.60 11.66 2.08
N ARG A 120 9.68 12.58 2.27
CA ARG A 120 9.77 13.56 3.35
C ARG A 120 9.76 12.88 4.72
N LEU A 121 8.82 11.98 4.93
CA LEU A 121 8.68 11.31 6.22
C LEU A 121 9.85 10.38 6.52
N LEU A 122 10.33 9.65 5.54
CA LEU A 122 11.46 8.75 5.74
C LEU A 122 12.76 9.53 5.96
N ASN A 123 12.91 10.67 5.32
CA ASN A 123 14.07 11.52 5.56
C ASN A 123 14.02 12.09 6.97
N GLN A 124 12.85 12.42 7.49
CA GLN A 124 12.72 12.86 8.87
C GLN A 124 13.13 11.75 9.83
N THR A 125 12.74 10.52 9.53
CA THR A 125 13.11 9.38 10.36
C THR A 125 14.62 9.22 10.41
N LYS A 126 15.32 9.49 9.30
CA LYS A 126 16.76 9.38 9.22
C LYS A 126 17.49 10.63 9.64
N ALA A 127 16.76 11.71 9.90
CA ALA A 127 17.38 12.96 10.30
C ALA A 127 18.09 12.80 11.63
N PRO A 128 19.17 13.54 11.85
CA PRO A 128 19.88 13.45 13.14
C PRO A 128 18.96 13.76 14.29
N ILE A 129 19.18 13.05 15.36
CA ILE A 129 18.38 13.24 16.57
C ILE A 129 18.44 14.66 17.08
N LEU A 130 19.59 15.28 16.94
CA LEU A 130 19.73 16.62 17.46
C LEU A 130 18.79 17.60 16.78
N ALA A 131 18.43 17.35 15.53
CA ALA A 131 17.48 18.24 14.89
C ALA A 131 16.15 18.16 15.60
N LYS A 132 15.81 16.98 16.05
CA LYS A 132 14.58 16.77 16.76
C LYS A 132 14.63 17.32 18.16
N GLU A 133 15.77 17.16 18.80
CA GLU A 133 15.92 17.71 20.11
C GLU A 133 16.00 19.22 20.07
N GLY A 134 16.53 19.73 19.00
CA GLY A 134 16.65 21.17 18.83
C GLY A 134 15.31 21.81 18.78
N GLU A 135 14.36 21.06 18.33
CA GLU A 135 13.10 21.56 18.35
C GLU A 135 12.37 21.04 19.45
N GLY A 136 12.99 20.14 20.11
CA GLY A 136 12.37 19.58 21.34
C GLY A 136 12.42 19.78 22.02
#